data_a0ef49bcf650ca714e737c5f79ed8316
#
_entry.id   a0ef49bcf650ca714e737c5f79ed8316
#
_cell.length_a   1.000
_cell.length_b   1.000
_cell.length_c   1.000
_cell.angle_alpha   90.00
_cell.angle_beta   90.00
_cell.angle_gamma   90.00
#
_symmetry.space_group_name_H-M   'P 1'
#
loop_
_entity.id
_entity.type
_entity.pdbx_description
1 polymer ?
#
loop_
_entity_poly.entity_id
_entity_poly.type
_entity_poly.pdbx_seq_one_letter_code
_entity_poly.pdbx_strand_id
1 'polypeptide(L)'
;YIRAYALYHYGGIYLDCDVEVLRSFNDLLHLPYFIGKEKSESIIEAATIGFEKGHPLMRYLLDYYQNRPFYVKGKHEYNWDFDIQVMPFIIRNLINQHFTLKEIQKVDEFDFSPEVISIFPVDYFSPKTFDTRELEVTPRTYSIHHFSGSWLKDSKKKMRKFKWYRFLGFFFKKYRMS
;
A
#
# COMPACT_ATOMS: atom_id res chain seq x y z
N TYR A 1 1.68 11.38 -1.03
CA TYR A 1 0.78 12.51 -0.77
C TYR A 1 -0.33 12.62 -1.81
N ILE A 2 -0.01 12.76 -3.12
CA ILE A 2 -0.99 13.06 -4.20
C ILE A 2 -2.13 12.04 -4.24
N ARG A 3 -1.86 10.72 -4.16
CA ARG A 3 -2.92 9.70 -4.16
C ARG A 3 -3.87 9.83 -2.96
N ALA A 4 -3.34 10.11 -1.77
CA ALA A 4 -4.17 10.32 -0.58
C ALA A 4 -5.01 11.61 -0.72
N TYR A 5 -4.44 12.67 -1.27
CA TYR A 5 -5.14 13.93 -1.52
C TYR A 5 -6.30 13.73 -2.51
N ALA A 6 -6.04 13.07 -3.63
CA ALA A 6 -7.07 12.82 -4.64
C ALA A 6 -8.21 11.97 -4.07
N LEU A 7 -7.91 10.86 -3.40
CA LEU A 7 -8.92 9.98 -2.80
C LEU A 7 -9.70 10.67 -1.68
N TYR A 8 -9.05 11.46 -0.83
CA TYR A 8 -9.76 12.17 0.24
C TYR A 8 -10.72 13.24 -0.30
N HIS A 9 -10.27 14.06 -1.26
CA HIS A 9 -11.06 15.19 -1.75
C HIS A 9 -12.10 14.82 -2.80
N TYR A 10 -11.84 13.81 -3.61
CA TYR A 10 -12.69 13.45 -4.74
C TYR A 10 -13.28 12.04 -4.63
N GLY A 11 -12.66 11.16 -3.87
CA GLY A 11 -12.97 9.72 -3.88
C GLY A 11 -12.53 9.05 -5.17
N GLY A 12 -12.97 7.79 -5.36
CA GLY A 12 -12.71 7.02 -6.57
C GLY A 12 -11.65 5.96 -6.40
N ILE A 13 -11.08 5.53 -7.52
CA ILE A 13 -10.09 4.45 -7.58
C ILE A 13 -8.74 5.02 -8.01
N TYR A 14 -7.71 4.75 -7.22
CA TYR A 14 -6.33 5.04 -7.57
C TYR A 14 -5.64 3.78 -8.10
N LEU A 15 -4.92 3.94 -9.19
CA LEU A 15 -4.07 2.90 -9.79
C LEU A 15 -2.67 3.44 -10.03
N ASP A 16 -1.63 2.69 -9.65
CA ASP A 16 -0.26 3.00 -10.08
C ASP A 16 -0.12 2.77 -11.60
N CYS A 17 0.80 3.48 -12.25
CA CYS A 17 0.97 3.44 -13.71
C CYS A 17 1.39 2.05 -14.25
N ASP A 18 1.80 1.14 -13.38
CA ASP A 18 2.17 -0.23 -13.68
C ASP A 18 1.18 -1.26 -13.15
N VAL A 19 -0.06 -0.84 -12.98
CA VAL A 19 -1.21 -1.72 -12.69
C VAL A 19 -1.93 -2.05 -13.99
N GLU A 20 -2.12 -3.34 -14.23
CA GLU A 20 -2.97 -3.87 -15.29
C GLU A 20 -4.34 -4.21 -14.71
N VAL A 21 -5.42 -3.70 -15.30
CA VAL A 21 -6.80 -3.97 -14.90
C VAL A 21 -7.34 -5.12 -15.75
N LEU A 22 -7.78 -6.21 -15.10
CA LEU A 22 -8.31 -7.41 -15.77
C LEU A 22 -9.83 -7.41 -15.85
N ARG A 23 -10.51 -6.76 -14.92
CA ARG A 23 -11.98 -6.68 -14.88
C ARG A 23 -12.45 -5.36 -14.27
N SER A 24 -13.71 -5.00 -14.55
CA SER A 24 -14.33 -3.80 -13.97
C SER A 24 -14.43 -3.91 -12.45
N PHE A 25 -14.26 -2.77 -11.78
CA PHE A 25 -14.48 -2.63 -10.33
C PHE A 25 -15.94 -2.34 -9.96
N ASN A 26 -16.88 -2.39 -10.92
CA ASN A 26 -18.28 -1.98 -10.69
C ASN A 26 -18.95 -2.71 -9.52
N ASP A 27 -18.62 -3.98 -9.32
CA ASP A 27 -19.14 -4.81 -8.24
C ASP A 27 -18.51 -4.51 -6.86
N LEU A 28 -17.52 -3.62 -6.80
CA LEU A 28 -16.94 -3.09 -5.55
C LEU A 28 -17.36 -1.64 -5.26
N LEU A 29 -17.99 -0.94 -6.20
CA LEU A 29 -18.32 0.50 -6.04
C LEU A 29 -19.43 0.78 -5.01
N HIS A 30 -20.13 -0.23 -4.54
CA HIS A 30 -21.09 -0.10 -3.43
C HIS A 30 -20.42 -0.08 -2.05
N LEU A 31 -19.14 -0.43 -1.99
CA LEU A 31 -18.35 -0.40 -0.76
C LEU A 31 -17.79 1.01 -0.52
N PRO A 32 -17.69 1.45 0.75
CA PRO A 32 -17.08 2.74 1.08
C PRO A 32 -15.59 2.80 0.73
N TYR A 33 -14.94 1.64 0.63
CA TYR A 33 -13.56 1.50 0.18
C TYR A 33 -13.28 0.05 -0.23
N PHE A 34 -12.16 -0.12 -0.95
CA PHE A 34 -11.52 -1.43 -1.09
C PHE A 34 -9.99 -1.26 -1.08
N ILE A 35 -9.35 -2.14 -0.36
CA ILE A 35 -7.90 -2.21 -0.17
C ILE A 35 -7.51 -3.66 0.12
N GLY A 36 -6.39 -4.13 -0.42
CA GLY A 36 -5.97 -5.52 -0.31
C GLY A 36 -4.61 -5.71 0.32
N LYS A 37 -4.19 -6.96 0.34
CA LYS A 37 -2.83 -7.36 0.72
C LYS A 37 -1.91 -7.46 -0.49
N GLU A 38 -0.61 -7.22 -0.27
CA GLU A 38 0.44 -7.80 -1.11
C GLU A 38 0.80 -9.22 -0.62
N LYS A 39 1.46 -10.02 -1.48
CA LYS A 39 1.88 -11.40 -1.17
C LYS A 39 2.92 -11.50 -0.03
N SER A 40 3.36 -10.42 0.53
CA SER A 40 4.17 -10.34 1.76
C SER A 40 3.25 -10.16 2.97
N GLU A 41 3.38 -11.01 3.99
CA GLU A 41 2.43 -11.21 5.11
C GLU A 41 2.00 -9.96 5.91
N SER A 42 2.68 -8.85 5.75
CA SER A 42 2.40 -7.64 6.55
C SER A 42 2.19 -6.39 5.70
N ILE A 43 2.12 -6.51 4.38
CA ILE A 43 2.12 -5.37 3.47
C ILE A 43 0.72 -5.16 2.91
N ILE A 44 0.22 -3.93 3.04
CA ILE A 44 -1.03 -3.49 2.43
C ILE A 44 -0.74 -3.08 0.99
N GLU A 45 -1.53 -3.56 0.03
CA GLU A 45 -1.45 -3.12 -1.35
C GLU A 45 -1.83 -1.63 -1.44
N ALA A 46 -0.99 -0.84 -2.08
CA ALA A 46 -1.21 0.60 -2.24
C ALA A 46 -1.25 1.04 -3.70
N ALA A 47 -1.01 0.13 -4.65
CA ALA A 47 -1.05 0.41 -6.08
C ALA A 47 -2.46 0.34 -6.67
N THR A 48 -3.37 -0.42 -6.04
CA THR A 48 -4.80 -0.50 -6.38
C THR A 48 -5.62 -0.29 -5.11
N ILE A 49 -6.20 0.88 -4.95
CA ILE A 49 -7.04 1.24 -3.80
C ILE A 49 -8.22 2.09 -4.24
N GLY A 50 -9.39 1.83 -3.66
CA GLY A 50 -10.59 2.63 -3.85
C GLY A 50 -11.11 3.17 -2.53
N PHE A 51 -11.52 4.43 -2.50
CA PHE A 51 -12.10 5.07 -1.31
C PHE A 51 -13.20 6.05 -1.70
N GLU A 52 -14.24 6.13 -0.89
CA GLU A 52 -15.19 7.21 -0.97
C GLU A 52 -14.55 8.54 -0.54
N LYS A 53 -15.13 9.64 -1.00
CA LYS A 53 -14.69 10.98 -0.61
C LYS A 53 -14.79 11.17 0.91
N GLY A 54 -13.74 11.72 1.52
CA GLY A 54 -13.71 12.04 2.95
C GLY A 54 -13.41 10.86 3.87
N HIS A 55 -13.07 9.68 3.34
CA HIS A 55 -12.82 8.50 4.17
C HIS A 55 -11.74 8.76 5.23
N PRO A 56 -11.97 8.39 6.52
CA PRO A 56 -11.06 8.74 7.63
C PRO A 56 -9.63 8.24 7.46
N LEU A 57 -9.41 7.05 6.91
CA LEU A 57 -8.05 6.53 6.66
C LEU A 57 -7.25 7.44 5.73
N MET A 58 -7.89 8.01 4.69
CA MET A 58 -7.25 8.95 3.78
C MET A 58 -6.94 10.28 4.49
N ARG A 59 -7.76 10.71 5.44
CA ARG A 59 -7.49 11.87 6.29
C ARG A 59 -6.24 11.64 7.15
N TYR A 60 -6.17 10.52 7.87
CA TYR A 60 -4.99 10.17 8.67
C TYR A 60 -3.72 10.09 7.82
N LEU A 61 -3.83 9.58 6.59
CA LEU A 61 -2.71 9.52 5.66
C LEU A 61 -2.24 10.91 5.21
N LEU A 62 -3.14 11.86 5.01
CA LEU A 62 -2.80 13.26 4.73
C LEU A 62 -2.13 13.92 5.95
N ASP A 63 -2.68 13.72 7.14
CA ASP A 63 -2.14 14.27 8.39
C ASP A 63 -0.72 13.72 8.67
N TYR A 64 -0.47 12.45 8.34
CA TYR A 64 0.87 11.86 8.42
C TYR A 64 1.91 12.64 7.61
N TYR A 65 1.53 13.18 6.44
CA TYR A 65 2.43 13.97 5.60
C TYR A 65 2.47 15.47 5.96
N GLN A 66 1.56 15.93 6.82
CA GLN A 66 1.51 17.33 7.20
C GLN A 66 2.77 17.73 7.99
N ASN A 67 3.42 18.82 7.58
CA ASN A 67 4.65 19.34 8.20
C ASN A 67 5.81 18.34 8.24
N ARG A 68 5.76 17.27 7.44
CA ARG A 68 6.82 16.28 7.34
C ARG A 68 7.78 16.64 6.19
N PRO A 69 9.00 17.08 6.48
CA PRO A 69 9.96 17.43 5.44
C PRO A 69 10.45 16.16 4.72
N PHE A 70 10.56 16.24 3.38
CA PHE A 70 11.16 15.18 2.58
C PHE A 70 12.67 15.07 2.79
N TYR A 71 13.31 16.22 3.03
CA TYR A 71 14.72 16.31 3.36
C TYR A 71 14.90 16.38 4.87
N VAL A 72 15.70 15.50 5.43
CA VAL A 72 16.05 15.49 6.85
C VAL A 72 17.56 15.65 7.00
N LYS A 73 17.99 16.34 8.07
CA LYS A 73 19.41 16.49 8.35
C LYS A 73 20.00 15.10 8.66
N GLY A 74 20.97 14.68 7.87
CA GLY A 74 21.69 13.43 8.07
C GLY A 74 22.59 13.45 9.31
N LYS A 75 23.26 12.34 9.56
CA LYS A 75 24.19 12.18 10.72
C LYS A 75 25.40 13.11 10.66
N HIS A 76 25.71 13.68 9.48
CA HIS A 76 26.82 14.61 9.27
C HIS A 76 26.28 15.99 8.93
N GLU A 77 26.94 17.04 9.40
CA GLU A 77 26.48 18.43 9.36
C GLU A 77 26.11 18.95 7.96
N TYR A 78 26.71 18.40 6.93
CA TYR A 78 26.48 18.78 5.51
C TYR A 78 25.80 17.69 4.69
N ASN A 79 25.25 16.65 5.33
CA ASN A 79 24.59 15.55 4.64
C ASN A 79 23.08 15.63 4.83
N TRP A 80 22.33 15.56 3.72
CA TRP A 80 20.88 15.52 3.69
C TRP A 80 20.44 14.15 3.26
N ASP A 81 19.66 13.49 4.08
CA ASP A 81 19.01 12.22 3.77
C ASP A 81 17.55 12.46 3.37
N PHE A 82 16.99 11.56 2.59
CA PHE A 82 15.58 11.58 2.26
C PHE A 82 14.78 10.82 3.32
N ASP A 83 13.69 11.40 3.80
CA ASP A 83 12.72 10.70 4.63
C ASP A 83 11.79 9.87 3.74
N ILE A 84 12.31 8.74 3.25
CA ILE A 84 11.58 7.83 2.37
C ILE A 84 10.98 6.71 3.21
N GLN A 85 9.65 6.75 3.37
CA GLN A 85 8.88 5.62 3.90
C GLN A 85 7.95 5.09 2.83
N VAL A 86 7.86 3.77 2.75
CA VAL A 86 7.02 3.09 1.74
C VAL A 86 5.56 3.17 2.19
N MET A 87 4.68 3.65 1.32
CA MET A 87 3.27 3.88 1.64
C MET A 87 2.53 2.66 2.22
N PRO A 88 2.74 1.43 1.74
CA PRO A 88 2.19 0.23 2.35
C PRO A 88 2.37 0.14 3.86
N PHE A 89 3.56 0.44 4.37
CA PHE A 89 3.83 0.43 5.81
C PHE A 89 3.18 1.59 6.55
N ILE A 90 3.12 2.78 5.93
CA ILE A 90 2.43 3.94 6.51
C ILE A 90 0.95 3.60 6.70
N ILE A 91 0.29 3.08 5.66
CA ILE A 91 -1.13 2.69 5.71
C ILE A 91 -1.34 1.61 6.79
N ARG A 92 -0.50 0.58 6.84
CA ARG A 92 -0.60 -0.49 7.85
C ARG A 92 -0.52 0.06 9.27
N ASN A 93 0.44 0.96 9.53
CA ASN A 93 0.61 1.58 10.83
C ASN A 93 -0.61 2.44 11.21
N LEU A 94 -1.14 3.22 10.27
CA LEU A 94 -2.33 4.04 10.51
C LEU A 94 -3.58 3.18 10.78
N ILE A 95 -3.74 2.06 10.05
CA ILE A 95 -4.82 1.11 10.33
C ILE A 95 -4.68 0.58 11.76
N ASN A 96 -3.50 0.11 12.15
CA ASN A 96 -3.27 -0.44 13.48
C ASN A 96 -3.44 0.58 14.62
N GLN A 97 -3.25 1.88 14.34
CA GLN A 97 -3.42 2.95 15.32
C GLN A 97 -4.86 3.40 15.52
N HIS A 98 -5.67 3.36 14.46
CA HIS A 98 -6.97 4.01 14.43
C HIS A 98 -8.14 3.07 14.16
N PHE A 99 -7.88 1.82 13.72
CA PHE A 99 -8.90 0.87 13.29
C PHE A 99 -8.58 -0.54 13.77
N THR A 100 -9.60 -1.39 13.79
CA THR A 100 -9.47 -2.83 13.87
C THR A 100 -9.30 -3.40 12.45
N LEU A 101 -8.22 -4.12 12.20
CA LEU A 101 -8.01 -4.77 10.90
C LEU A 101 -8.75 -6.12 10.87
N LYS A 102 -9.56 -6.32 9.83
CA LYS A 102 -10.26 -7.58 9.55
C LYS A 102 -9.87 -8.09 8.17
N GLU A 103 -9.25 -9.26 8.11
CA GLU A 103 -9.01 -9.95 6.85
C GLU A 103 -10.27 -10.67 6.40
N ILE A 104 -10.68 -10.47 5.15
CA ILE A 104 -11.84 -11.11 4.55
C ILE A 104 -11.42 -12.03 3.42
N GLN A 105 -12.24 -13.01 3.07
CA GLN A 105 -11.99 -13.92 1.95
C GLN A 105 -12.81 -13.58 0.71
N LYS A 106 -13.94 -12.90 0.89
CA LYS A 106 -14.87 -12.49 -0.18
C LYS A 106 -15.61 -11.21 0.18
N VAL A 107 -16.25 -10.61 -0.81
CA VAL A 107 -16.95 -9.31 -0.69
C VAL A 107 -18.03 -9.34 0.38
N ASP A 108 -18.82 -10.40 0.48
CA ASP A 108 -19.95 -10.53 1.44
C ASP A 108 -19.50 -10.53 2.91
N GLU A 109 -18.21 -10.72 3.18
CA GLU A 109 -17.64 -10.66 4.53
C GLU A 109 -17.21 -9.26 4.94
N PHE A 110 -17.40 -8.27 4.02
CA PHE A 110 -17.02 -6.88 4.28
C PHE A 110 -17.74 -6.34 5.52
N ASP A 111 -16.99 -5.69 6.38
CA ASP A 111 -17.50 -5.09 7.61
C ASP A 111 -17.69 -3.59 7.40
N PHE A 112 -18.93 -3.13 7.53
CA PHE A 112 -19.29 -1.72 7.36
C PHE A 112 -19.12 -0.88 8.63
N SER A 113 -18.63 -1.47 9.72
CA SER A 113 -18.36 -0.74 10.96
C SER A 113 -17.27 0.30 10.75
N PRO A 114 -17.47 1.55 11.18
CA PRO A 114 -16.52 2.63 10.92
C PRO A 114 -15.15 2.45 11.62
N GLU A 115 -15.08 1.58 12.63
CA GLU A 115 -13.86 1.24 13.36
C GLU A 115 -13.08 0.08 12.72
N VAL A 116 -13.64 -0.57 11.69
CA VAL A 116 -13.04 -1.76 11.07
C VAL A 116 -12.53 -1.42 9.67
N ILE A 117 -11.34 -1.88 9.34
CA ILE A 117 -10.84 -1.90 7.97
C ILE A 117 -10.76 -3.35 7.48
N SER A 118 -11.67 -3.69 6.56
CA SER A 118 -11.69 -4.97 5.85
C SER A 118 -10.61 -5.00 4.77
N ILE A 119 -9.73 -6.00 4.81
CA ILE A 119 -8.62 -6.16 3.88
C ILE A 119 -8.89 -7.36 2.98
N PHE A 120 -8.90 -7.11 1.67
CA PHE A 120 -9.10 -8.14 0.65
C PHE A 120 -7.87 -9.05 0.50
N PRO A 121 -8.08 -10.31 0.08
CA PRO A 121 -6.99 -11.24 -0.20
C PRO A 121 -6.07 -10.75 -1.32
N VAL A 122 -4.86 -11.29 -1.34
CA VAL A 122 -3.80 -10.94 -2.31
C VAL A 122 -4.25 -11.07 -3.76
N ASP A 123 -5.01 -12.10 -4.07
CA ASP A 123 -5.44 -12.42 -5.43
C ASP A 123 -6.51 -11.48 -6.00
N TYR A 124 -7.06 -10.56 -5.19
CA TYR A 124 -7.97 -9.51 -5.70
C TYR A 124 -7.22 -8.44 -6.50
N PHE A 125 -6.10 -7.91 -5.97
CA PHE A 125 -5.47 -6.72 -6.54
C PHE A 125 -3.98 -6.87 -6.85
N SER A 126 -3.27 -7.79 -6.15
CA SER A 126 -1.82 -7.94 -6.27
C SER A 126 -1.39 -9.41 -6.27
N PRO A 127 -1.86 -10.23 -7.24
CA PRO A 127 -1.58 -11.66 -7.31
C PRO A 127 -0.13 -11.99 -7.68
N LYS A 128 0.68 -10.97 -7.98
CA LYS A 128 2.08 -11.12 -8.37
C LYS A 128 3.00 -10.94 -7.17
N THR A 129 3.94 -11.86 -7.00
CA THR A 129 4.97 -11.76 -5.97
C THR A 129 6.06 -10.76 -6.41
N PHE A 130 6.42 -9.84 -5.52
CA PHE A 130 7.45 -8.84 -5.80
C PHE A 130 8.83 -9.46 -6.11
N ASP A 131 9.26 -10.45 -5.32
CA ASP A 131 10.60 -11.04 -5.41
C ASP A 131 10.70 -12.07 -6.52
N THR A 132 9.84 -13.10 -6.50
CA THR A 132 9.89 -14.24 -7.44
C THR A 132 9.25 -13.92 -8.78
N ARG A 133 8.40 -12.88 -8.84
CA ARG A 133 7.59 -12.53 -10.02
C ARG A 133 6.55 -13.58 -10.39
N GLU A 134 6.32 -14.55 -9.54
CA GLU A 134 5.24 -15.51 -9.71
C GLU A 134 3.88 -14.81 -9.73
N LEU A 135 3.04 -15.20 -10.66
CA LEU A 135 1.72 -14.66 -10.90
C LEU A 135 0.66 -15.74 -10.74
N GLU A 136 -0.29 -15.52 -9.84
CA GLU A 136 -1.40 -16.44 -9.56
C GLU A 136 -2.75 -15.72 -9.75
N VAL A 137 -3.18 -15.59 -11.00
CA VAL A 137 -4.48 -15.00 -11.34
C VAL A 137 -5.60 -15.98 -11.03
N THR A 138 -6.66 -15.50 -10.39
CA THR A 138 -7.89 -16.25 -10.11
C THR A 138 -9.10 -15.59 -10.79
N PRO A 139 -10.28 -16.24 -10.85
CA PRO A 139 -11.49 -15.61 -11.38
C PRO A 139 -11.93 -14.33 -10.64
N ARG A 140 -11.45 -14.10 -9.43
CA ARG A 140 -11.74 -12.91 -8.61
C ARG A 140 -10.67 -11.82 -8.67
N THR A 141 -9.62 -11.98 -9.50
CA THR A 141 -8.58 -10.97 -9.70
C THR A 141 -9.10 -9.78 -10.49
N TYR A 142 -9.02 -8.59 -9.92
CA TYR A 142 -9.39 -7.31 -10.55
C TYR A 142 -8.20 -6.66 -11.26
N SER A 143 -7.03 -6.73 -10.65
CA SER A 143 -5.83 -6.08 -11.16
C SER A 143 -4.55 -6.85 -10.86
N ILE A 144 -3.48 -6.50 -11.58
CA ILE A 144 -2.13 -7.02 -11.37
C ILE A 144 -1.18 -5.83 -11.18
N HIS A 145 -0.52 -5.75 -10.05
CA HIS A 145 0.59 -4.82 -9.85
C HIS A 145 1.89 -5.42 -10.40
N HIS A 146 2.43 -4.80 -11.45
CA HIS A 146 3.58 -5.37 -12.16
C HIS A 146 4.93 -5.12 -11.49
N PHE A 147 4.99 -4.23 -10.48
CA PHE A 147 6.22 -3.85 -9.76
C PHE A 147 7.36 -3.45 -10.71
N SER A 148 7.09 -2.72 -11.79
CA SER A 148 8.07 -2.39 -12.83
C SER A 148 9.21 -1.53 -12.32
N GLY A 149 8.97 -0.70 -11.28
CA GLY A 149 9.99 0.15 -10.67
C GLY A 149 10.66 1.06 -11.69
N SER A 150 9.88 1.68 -12.58
CA SER A 150 10.34 2.53 -13.68
C SER A 150 11.24 3.69 -13.21
N TRP A 151 11.06 4.15 -11.98
CA TRP A 151 11.85 5.19 -11.33
C TRP A 151 13.23 4.73 -10.82
N LEU A 152 13.52 3.42 -10.86
CA LEU A 152 14.83 2.87 -10.47
C LEU A 152 15.77 2.78 -11.67
N LYS A 153 17.02 3.25 -11.51
CA LYS A 153 18.08 3.02 -12.50
C LYS A 153 18.37 1.51 -12.65
N ASP A 154 18.74 1.06 -13.85
CA ASP A 154 18.95 -0.37 -14.16
C ASP A 154 20.01 -1.06 -13.28
N SER A 155 21.07 -0.32 -12.88
CA SER A 155 22.04 -0.80 -11.89
C SER A 155 21.43 -1.12 -10.53
N LYS A 156 20.41 -0.35 -10.11
CA LYS A 156 19.67 -0.59 -8.87
C LYS A 156 18.61 -1.70 -9.01
N LYS A 157 18.07 -1.91 -10.22
CA LYS A 157 17.16 -3.05 -10.49
C LYS A 157 17.86 -4.39 -10.28
N LYS A 158 19.14 -4.53 -10.71
CA LYS A 158 19.96 -5.74 -10.48
C LYS A 158 20.31 -5.96 -8.99
N MET A 159 20.54 -4.88 -8.23
CA MET A 159 20.83 -4.99 -6.79
C MET A 159 19.60 -5.25 -5.93
N ARG A 160 18.37 -5.02 -6.42
CA ARG A 160 17.11 -5.32 -5.73
C ARG A 160 16.98 -6.80 -5.37
N LYS A 161 17.41 -7.74 -6.25
CA LYS A 161 17.39 -9.18 -5.95
C LYS A 161 18.21 -9.58 -4.72
N PHE A 162 19.15 -8.75 -4.24
CA PHE A 162 20.10 -9.13 -3.17
C PHE A 162 19.95 -8.34 -1.86
N LYS A 163 19.35 -7.14 -1.85
CA LYS A 163 19.41 -6.24 -0.69
C LYS A 163 18.09 -5.98 0.04
N TRP A 164 16.95 -6.33 -0.53
CA TRP A 164 15.66 -6.01 0.08
C TRP A 164 15.41 -6.79 1.36
N TYR A 165 15.82 -8.06 1.43
CA TYR A 165 15.77 -8.85 2.66
C TYR A 165 16.59 -8.25 3.80
N ARG A 166 17.72 -7.60 3.50
CA ARG A 166 18.52 -6.89 4.53
C ARG A 166 17.86 -5.59 4.98
N PHE A 167 17.12 -4.93 4.12
CA PHE A 167 16.42 -3.68 4.44
C PHE A 167 15.17 -3.95 5.29
N LEU A 168 14.37 -4.94 4.96
CA LEU A 168 13.24 -5.41 5.77
C LEU A 168 13.70 -5.96 7.13
N GLY A 169 14.74 -6.78 7.17
CA GLY A 169 15.29 -7.31 8.41
C GLY A 169 15.82 -6.22 9.36
N PHE A 170 16.30 -5.10 8.83
CA PHE A 170 16.76 -3.96 9.64
C PHE A 170 15.58 -3.18 10.24
N PHE A 171 14.45 -3.03 9.51
CA PHE A 171 13.24 -2.41 10.02
C PHE A 171 12.54 -3.26 11.08
N PHE A 172 12.42 -4.58 10.89
CA PHE A 172 11.82 -5.48 11.87
C PHE A 172 12.61 -5.52 13.19
N LYS A 173 13.94 -5.37 13.17
CA LYS A 173 14.76 -5.32 14.37
C LYS A 173 14.60 -4.02 15.18
N LYS A 174 14.25 -2.91 14.51
CA LYS A 174 14.11 -1.58 15.15
C LYS A 174 12.74 -1.38 15.83
N TYR A 175 11.69 -2.11 15.42
CA TYR A 175 10.33 -1.96 15.95
C TYR A 175 9.85 -3.14 16.81
N ARG A 176 10.74 -4.08 17.17
CA ARG A 176 10.42 -5.22 18.03
C ARG A 176 10.77 -5.00 19.52
N MET A 177 11.21 -3.80 19.88
CA MET A 177 11.53 -3.43 21.26
C MET A 177 10.83 -2.12 21.62
N SER A 178 9.59 -2.23 22.00
CA SER A 178 8.86 -1.42 23.01
C SER A 178 7.43 -1.90 23.09
#